data_b5c60a93fc5526079b5742040c707559
#
_entry.id   b5c60a93fc5526079b5742040c707559
#
_cell.length_a   1.000
_cell.length_b   1.000
_cell.length_c   1.000
_cell.angle_alpha   90.00
_cell.angle_beta   90.00
_cell.angle_gamma   90.00
#
_symmetry.space_group_name_H-M   'P 1'
#
loop_
_entity.id
_entity.type
_entity.pdbx_description
1 polymer ?
#
loop_
_entity_poly.entity_id
_entity_poly.type
_entity_poly.pdbx_seq_one_letter_code
_entity_poly.pdbx_strand_id
1 'polypeptide(L)'
;MSRNEPDSTKSTLISPLLADLDDILDRERSALLEGDLDGLSRILREKERVIDALNQSLPPASSDLDDLKAKASRNQALLDRAMQGMRVVAERVSALRRVRDTLETYDQSGRKTTFEALHKGRVE
;
A
#
# COMPACT_ATOMS: atom_id res chain seq x y z
N MET A 1 41.00 -22.24 -2.27
CA MET A 1 40.33 -21.43 -3.25
C MET A 1 39.00 -22.01 -3.66
N SER A 2 38.95 -23.30 -3.87
CA SER A 2 37.69 -23.86 -4.32
C SER A 2 36.55 -23.63 -3.34
N ARG A 3 36.84 -23.52 -2.06
CA ARG A 3 35.77 -23.29 -1.08
C ARG A 3 35.09 -21.94 -1.24
N ASN A 4 35.73 -21.02 -1.98
CA ASN A 4 35.09 -19.73 -2.21
C ASN A 4 34.11 -19.79 -3.35
N GLU A 5 34.13 -20.82 -4.16
CA GLU A 5 33.25 -20.92 -5.31
C GLU A 5 31.80 -21.01 -4.95
N PRO A 6 31.40 -21.86 -3.97
CA PRO A 6 29.99 -21.88 -3.57
C PRO A 6 29.52 -20.53 -3.03
N ASP A 7 30.39 -19.87 -2.27
CA ASP A 7 30.03 -18.56 -1.73
C ASP A 7 29.88 -17.54 -2.85
N SER A 8 30.77 -17.59 -3.84
CA SER A 8 30.68 -16.69 -5.00
C SER A 8 29.40 -16.91 -5.77
N THR A 9 29.02 -18.16 -5.96
CA THR A 9 27.79 -18.48 -6.68
C THR A 9 26.58 -17.97 -5.93
N LYS A 10 26.51 -18.17 -4.63
CA LYS A 10 25.41 -17.70 -3.82
C LYS A 10 25.35 -16.18 -3.82
N SER A 11 26.51 -15.54 -3.71
CA SER A 11 26.61 -14.10 -3.78
C SER A 11 26.12 -13.57 -5.12
N THR A 12 26.44 -14.30 -6.19
CA THR A 12 25.99 -13.91 -7.53
C THR A 12 24.48 -13.99 -7.65
N LEU A 13 23.85 -14.98 -7.03
CA LEU A 13 22.41 -15.12 -7.05
C LEU A 13 21.71 -14.12 -6.13
N ILE A 14 22.30 -13.88 -4.97
CA ILE A 14 21.71 -13.00 -3.96
C ILE A 14 21.79 -11.53 -4.38
N SER A 15 22.91 -11.13 -4.96
CA SER A 15 23.09 -9.73 -5.36
C SER A 15 22.03 -9.23 -6.34
N PRO A 16 21.68 -9.97 -7.39
CA PRO A 16 20.59 -9.53 -8.25
C PRO A 16 19.26 -9.47 -7.52
N LEU A 17 19.00 -10.42 -6.61
CA LEU A 17 17.75 -10.40 -5.84
C LEU A 17 17.69 -9.19 -4.92
N LEU A 18 18.81 -8.85 -4.29
CA LEU A 18 18.85 -7.67 -3.44
C LEU A 18 18.68 -6.40 -4.25
N ALA A 19 19.26 -6.34 -5.44
CA ALA A 19 19.08 -5.19 -6.33
C ALA A 19 17.64 -5.08 -6.79
N ASP A 20 17.01 -6.21 -7.08
CA ASP A 20 15.59 -6.23 -7.45
C ASP A 20 14.73 -5.73 -6.31
N LEU A 21 15.01 -6.19 -5.11
CA LEU A 21 14.23 -5.75 -3.95
C LEU A 21 14.42 -4.26 -3.68
N ASP A 22 15.63 -3.76 -3.84
CA ASP A 22 15.87 -2.34 -3.67
C ASP A 22 15.06 -1.52 -4.67
N ASP A 23 15.05 -1.95 -5.93
CA ASP A 23 14.24 -1.29 -6.96
C ASP A 23 12.76 -1.37 -6.66
N ILE A 24 12.30 -2.54 -6.21
CA ILE A 24 10.91 -2.73 -5.83
C ILE A 24 10.51 -1.79 -4.70
N LEU A 25 11.37 -1.66 -3.69
CA LEU A 25 11.07 -0.78 -2.56
C LEU A 25 11.00 0.69 -3.00
N ASP A 26 11.84 1.10 -3.92
CA ASP A 26 11.77 2.47 -4.44
C ASP A 26 10.49 2.69 -5.23
N ARG A 27 10.08 1.72 -6.04
CA ARG A 27 8.82 1.81 -6.78
C ARG A 27 7.63 1.77 -5.85
N GLU A 28 7.70 0.96 -4.80
CA GLU A 28 6.65 0.89 -3.80
C GLU A 28 6.47 2.24 -3.12
N ARG A 29 7.58 2.87 -2.74
CA ARG A 29 7.51 4.17 -2.12
C ARG A 29 6.87 5.20 -3.04
N SER A 30 7.26 5.20 -4.31
CA SER A 30 6.67 6.12 -5.28
C SER A 30 5.17 5.90 -5.42
N ALA A 31 4.76 4.64 -5.53
CA ALA A 31 3.35 4.32 -5.64
C ALA A 31 2.57 4.76 -4.41
N LEU A 32 3.14 4.56 -3.23
CA LEU A 32 2.50 4.97 -1.99
C LEU A 32 2.35 6.50 -1.91
N LEU A 33 3.38 7.22 -2.33
CA LEU A 33 3.33 8.68 -2.28
C LEU A 33 2.38 9.26 -3.32
N GLU A 34 2.22 8.58 -4.44
CA GLU A 34 1.32 9.02 -5.50
C GLU A 34 -0.10 8.51 -5.34
N GLY A 35 -0.30 7.56 -4.44
CA GLY A 35 -1.62 6.96 -4.26
C GLY A 35 -2.01 6.03 -5.39
N ASP A 36 -1.04 5.44 -6.07
CA ASP A 36 -1.27 4.53 -7.18
C ASP A 36 -1.54 3.12 -6.65
N LEU A 37 -2.80 2.84 -6.35
CA LEU A 37 -3.18 1.58 -5.73
C LEU A 37 -3.03 0.39 -6.67
N ASP A 38 -3.32 0.56 -7.95
CA ASP A 38 -3.16 -0.52 -8.92
C ASP A 38 -1.69 -0.87 -9.08
N GLY A 39 -0.84 0.14 -9.21
CA GLY A 39 0.59 -0.07 -9.29
C GLY A 39 1.13 -0.72 -8.03
N LEU A 40 0.63 -0.28 -6.88
CA LEU A 40 1.06 -0.85 -5.60
C LEU A 40 0.72 -2.33 -5.51
N SER A 41 -0.47 -2.74 -5.95
CA SER A 41 -0.87 -4.14 -5.94
C SER A 41 0.09 -5.01 -6.75
N ARG A 42 0.47 -4.54 -7.92
CA ARG A 42 1.42 -5.28 -8.75
C ARG A 42 2.79 -5.35 -8.11
N ILE A 43 3.23 -4.25 -7.52
CA ILE A 43 4.52 -4.18 -6.86
C ILE A 43 4.55 -5.13 -5.67
N LEU A 44 3.48 -5.20 -4.90
CA LEU A 44 3.42 -6.10 -3.74
C LEU A 44 3.55 -7.56 -4.15
N ARG A 45 2.94 -7.96 -5.25
CA ARG A 45 3.07 -9.33 -5.74
C ARG A 45 4.48 -9.62 -6.19
N GLU A 46 5.11 -8.68 -6.86
CA GLU A 46 6.48 -8.82 -7.29
C GLU A 46 7.42 -8.90 -6.08
N LYS A 47 7.17 -8.07 -5.09
CA LYS A 47 7.93 -8.04 -3.84
C LYS A 47 7.87 -9.38 -3.13
N GLU A 48 6.70 -9.99 -3.06
CA GLU A 48 6.55 -11.30 -2.43
C GLU A 48 7.40 -12.35 -3.11
N ARG A 49 7.42 -12.35 -4.43
CA ARG A 49 8.22 -13.32 -5.18
C ARG A 49 9.70 -13.16 -4.90
N VAL A 50 10.16 -11.91 -4.86
CA VAL A 50 11.58 -11.66 -4.61
C VAL A 50 11.95 -12.04 -3.17
N ILE A 51 11.09 -11.71 -2.22
CA ILE A 51 11.34 -12.06 -0.82
C ILE A 51 11.35 -13.57 -0.64
N ASP A 52 10.43 -14.29 -1.29
CA ASP A 52 10.44 -15.75 -1.23
C ASP A 52 11.73 -16.32 -1.79
N ALA A 53 12.19 -15.77 -2.90
CA ALA A 53 13.46 -16.22 -3.49
C ALA A 53 14.62 -15.94 -2.56
N LEU A 54 14.63 -14.79 -1.90
CA LEU A 54 15.67 -14.47 -0.93
C LEU A 54 15.64 -15.41 0.27
N ASN A 55 14.45 -15.72 0.74
CA ASN A 55 14.30 -16.63 1.89
C ASN A 55 14.80 -18.04 1.59
N GLN A 56 14.78 -18.43 0.33
CA GLN A 56 15.28 -19.73 -0.08
C GLN A 56 16.78 -19.72 -0.30
N SER A 57 17.40 -18.55 -0.29
CA SER A 57 18.83 -18.40 -0.44
C SER A 57 19.47 -18.26 0.92
N LEU A 58 20.80 -18.37 0.96
CA LEU A 58 21.51 -18.14 2.20
C LEU A 58 21.41 -16.67 2.59
N PRO A 59 21.40 -16.39 3.88
CA PRO A 59 21.31 -15.00 4.33
C PRO A 59 22.48 -14.19 3.79
N PRO A 60 22.21 -13.01 3.24
CA PRO A 60 23.27 -12.14 2.75
C PRO A 60 24.01 -11.46 3.91
N ALA A 61 25.05 -10.76 3.57
CA ALA A 61 25.77 -9.97 4.55
C ALA A 61 24.83 -8.94 5.18
N SER A 62 24.99 -8.73 6.46
CA SER A 62 24.06 -7.91 7.21
C SER A 62 24.01 -6.46 6.78
N SER A 63 25.12 -5.91 6.29
CA SER A 63 25.15 -4.49 5.90
C SER A 63 24.20 -4.21 4.74
N ASP A 64 24.21 -5.10 3.73
CA ASP A 64 23.30 -4.94 2.59
C ASP A 64 21.85 -5.08 3.03
N LEU A 65 21.62 -6.01 3.95
CA LEU A 65 20.29 -6.26 4.46
C LEU A 65 19.78 -5.11 5.31
N ASP A 66 20.68 -4.45 6.05
CA ASP A 66 20.28 -3.35 6.92
C ASP A 66 19.70 -2.18 6.13
N ASP A 67 20.30 -1.83 5.00
CA ASP A 67 19.79 -0.77 4.16
C ASP A 67 18.40 -1.11 3.63
N LEU A 68 18.22 -2.35 3.18
CA LEU A 68 16.95 -2.80 2.67
C LEU A 68 15.89 -2.85 3.77
N LYS A 69 16.28 -3.27 4.97
CA LYS A 69 15.36 -3.27 6.11
C LYS A 69 14.91 -1.87 6.44
N ALA A 70 15.80 -0.89 6.36
CA ALA A 70 15.44 0.49 6.62
C ALA A 70 14.43 1.00 5.59
N LYS A 71 14.66 0.68 4.31
CA LYS A 71 13.73 1.07 3.26
C LYS A 71 12.37 0.39 3.43
N ALA A 72 12.40 -0.91 3.73
CA ALA A 72 11.16 -1.66 3.94
C ALA A 72 10.38 -1.11 5.12
N SER A 73 11.07 -0.77 6.19
CA SER A 73 10.43 -0.23 7.38
C SER A 73 9.77 1.12 7.09
N ARG A 74 10.47 1.98 6.34
CA ARG A 74 9.90 3.27 5.96
C ARG A 74 8.66 3.09 5.08
N ASN A 75 8.73 2.17 4.14
CA ASN A 75 7.61 1.90 3.25
C ASN A 75 6.43 1.32 4.02
N GLN A 76 6.72 0.44 4.99
CA GLN A 76 5.66 -0.13 5.81
C GLN A 76 4.94 0.97 6.60
N ALA A 77 5.68 1.93 7.12
CA ALA A 77 5.07 3.05 7.83
C ALA A 77 4.18 3.88 6.89
N LEU A 78 4.63 4.10 5.66
CA LEU A 78 3.82 4.80 4.67
C LEU A 78 2.56 4.03 4.32
N LEU A 79 2.69 2.72 4.16
CA LEU A 79 1.54 1.87 3.85
C LEU A 79 0.54 1.89 5.00
N ASP A 80 1.02 1.78 6.23
CA ASP A 80 0.14 1.82 7.39
C ASP A 80 -0.62 3.14 7.47
N ARG A 81 0.06 4.25 7.18
CA ARG A 81 -0.59 5.56 7.17
C ARG A 81 -1.62 5.66 6.06
N ALA A 82 -1.29 5.14 4.88
CA ALA A 82 -2.21 5.15 3.76
C ALA A 82 -3.47 4.35 4.07
N MET A 83 -3.29 3.17 4.66
CA MET A 83 -4.42 2.33 5.04
C MET A 83 -5.27 2.98 6.12
N GLN A 84 -4.62 3.63 7.07
CA GLN A 84 -5.35 4.36 8.11
C GLN A 84 -6.14 5.51 7.50
N GLY A 85 -5.53 6.24 6.56
CA GLY A 85 -6.22 7.33 5.88
C GLY A 85 -7.42 6.84 5.10
N MET A 86 -7.27 5.71 4.40
CA MET A 86 -8.40 5.13 3.67
C MET A 86 -9.52 4.71 4.62
N ARG A 87 -9.16 4.17 5.78
CA ARG A 87 -10.16 3.78 6.77
C ARG A 87 -10.93 4.99 7.27
N VAL A 88 -10.23 6.08 7.54
CA VAL A 88 -10.88 7.31 7.99
C VAL A 88 -11.82 7.85 6.93
N VAL A 89 -11.38 7.84 5.66
CA VAL A 89 -12.25 8.29 4.56
C VAL A 89 -13.47 7.39 4.44
N ALA A 90 -13.27 6.08 4.52
CA ALA A 90 -14.37 5.13 4.44
C ALA A 90 -15.39 5.36 5.55
N GLU A 91 -14.91 5.66 6.75
CA GLU A 91 -15.79 5.95 7.87
C GLU A 91 -16.59 7.23 7.63
N ARG A 92 -15.95 8.26 7.08
CA ARG A 92 -16.64 9.51 6.76
C ARG A 92 -17.68 9.32 5.67
N VAL A 93 -17.34 8.53 4.65
CA VAL A 93 -18.30 8.24 3.59
C VAL A 93 -19.48 7.47 4.14
N SER A 94 -19.25 6.48 5.02
CA SER A 94 -20.31 5.74 5.66
C SER A 94 -21.21 6.65 6.50
N ALA A 95 -20.60 7.57 7.25
CA ALA A 95 -21.36 8.50 8.07
C ALA A 95 -22.23 9.40 7.21
N LEU A 96 -21.68 9.88 6.09
CA LEU A 96 -22.44 10.73 5.17
C LEU A 96 -23.60 9.97 4.54
N ARG A 97 -23.37 8.70 4.21
CA ARG A 97 -24.45 7.86 3.67
C ARG A 97 -25.55 7.67 4.69
N ARG A 98 -25.21 7.45 5.94
CA ARG A 98 -26.21 7.29 7.00
C ARG A 98 -27.02 8.55 7.18
N VAL A 99 -26.36 9.71 7.15
CA VAL A 99 -27.06 10.97 7.25
C VAL A 99 -28.02 11.14 6.08
N ARG A 100 -27.56 10.85 4.86
CA ARG A 100 -28.41 10.96 3.68
C ARG A 100 -29.61 10.04 3.77
N ASP A 101 -29.38 8.80 4.18
CA ASP A 101 -30.48 7.83 4.31
C ASP A 101 -31.49 8.29 5.35
N THR A 102 -31.02 8.84 6.44
CA THR A 102 -31.90 9.37 7.48
C THR A 102 -32.74 10.51 6.95
N LEU A 103 -32.11 11.43 6.20
CA LEU A 103 -32.83 12.55 5.63
C LEU A 103 -33.85 12.11 4.60
N GLU A 104 -33.55 11.10 3.82
CA GLU A 104 -34.49 10.56 2.84
C GLU A 104 -35.69 9.91 3.55
N THR A 105 -35.44 9.18 4.62
CA THR A 105 -36.51 8.60 5.40
C THR A 105 -37.40 9.68 5.98
N TYR A 106 -36.78 10.72 6.51
CA TYR A 106 -37.51 11.85 7.08
C TYR A 106 -38.36 12.55 6.01
N ASP A 107 -37.78 12.71 4.82
CA ASP A 107 -38.43 13.27 3.67
C ASP A 107 -39.68 12.47 3.31
N GLN A 108 -39.57 11.15 3.32
CA GLN A 108 -40.71 10.28 3.04
C GLN A 108 -41.81 10.40 4.08
N SER A 109 -41.50 10.89 5.26
CA SER A 109 -42.45 11.04 6.34
C SER A 109 -43.26 12.33 6.25
N GLY A 110 -43.20 13.04 5.14
CA GLY A 110 -44.09 14.19 4.94
C GLY A 110 -43.36 15.53 4.81
N ARG A 111 -42.08 15.54 4.79
CA ARG A 111 -41.30 16.78 4.59
C ARG A 111 -40.61 16.82 3.26
N LYS A 112 -41.09 16.03 2.36
CA LYS A 112 -40.45 15.82 1.08
C LYS A 112 -40.30 17.12 0.31
N THR A 113 -41.33 17.91 0.25
CA THR A 113 -41.28 19.14 -0.53
C THR A 113 -40.22 20.11 -0.03
N THR A 114 -40.20 20.32 1.30
CA THR A 114 -39.23 21.22 1.89
C THR A 114 -37.79 20.72 1.68
N PHE A 115 -37.60 19.45 1.92
CA PHE A 115 -36.28 18.87 1.80
C PHE A 115 -35.80 18.91 0.35
N GLU A 116 -36.66 18.60 -0.59
CA GLU A 116 -36.28 18.64 -2.00
C GLU A 116 -35.90 20.05 -2.43
N ALA A 117 -36.59 21.06 -1.95
CA ALA A 117 -36.23 22.43 -2.27
C ALA A 117 -34.83 22.77 -1.79
N LEU A 118 -34.49 22.39 -0.57
CA LEU A 118 -33.15 22.61 -0.03
C LEU A 118 -32.10 21.81 -0.80
N HIS A 119 -32.43 20.59 -1.11
CA HIS A 119 -31.50 19.71 -1.82
C HIS A 119 -31.18 20.26 -3.21
N LYS A 120 -32.20 20.70 -3.93
CA LYS A 120 -31.97 21.27 -5.26
C LYS A 120 -31.13 22.51 -5.21
N GLY A 121 -31.27 23.31 -4.18
CA GLY A 121 -30.46 24.50 -4.04
C GLY A 121 -29.01 24.22 -3.75
N ARG A 122 -28.67 23.00 -3.33
CA ARG A 122 -27.30 22.66 -2.97
C ARG A 122 -26.60 21.78 -3.96
N VAL A 123 -27.34 21.16 -4.85
CA VAL A 123 -26.75 20.22 -5.78
C VAL A 123 -25.94 20.97 -6.81
N GLU A 124 -24.93 20.45 -7.01
CA GLU A 124 -24.14 20.90 -8.05
C GLU A 124 -23.26 19.89 -8.41
#